data_e950c33242cab43e40e448a2334749ee
#
_entry.id   e950c33242cab43e40e448a2334749ee
#
_cell.length_a   1.000
_cell.length_b   1.000
_cell.length_c   1.000
_cell.angle_alpha   90.00
_cell.angle_beta   90.00
_cell.angle_gamma   90.00
#
_symmetry.space_group_name_H-M   'P 1'
#
loop_
_entity.id
_entity.type
_entity.pdbx_description
1 polymer ?
#
loop_
_entity_poly.entity_id
_entity_poly.type
_entity_poly.pdbx_seq_one_letter_code
_entity_poly.pdbx_strand_id
1 'polypeptide(L)'
;MQLTVIADEVTALGWRLIGARVLLPGTDSVQECWRAARRGADLVMITAQYAAAVPPADLAAALLAEKPLVLVIADLDSRLEPPEIEHDVRRALGLSA
;
A
#
# COMPACT_ATOMS: atom_id res chain seq x y z
N MET A 1 15.19 -4.43 -8.64
CA MET A 1 14.52 -4.20 -7.35
C MET A 1 13.16 -4.89 -7.36
N GLN A 2 12.85 -5.59 -6.29
CA GLN A 2 11.56 -6.29 -6.18
C GLN A 2 10.56 -5.43 -5.43
N LEU A 3 9.56 -4.95 -6.12
CA LEU A 3 8.46 -4.17 -5.53
C LEU A 3 7.24 -5.05 -5.37
N THR A 4 6.70 -5.09 -4.16
CA THR A 4 5.46 -5.80 -3.86
C THR A 4 4.44 -4.81 -3.30
N VAL A 5 3.20 -4.89 -3.77
CA VAL A 5 2.13 -3.99 -3.36
C VAL A 5 0.96 -4.80 -2.82
N ILE A 6 0.48 -4.44 -1.63
CA ILE A 6 -0.74 -4.99 -1.06
C ILE A 6 -1.81 -3.92 -1.22
N ALA A 7 -2.83 -4.19 -2.03
CA ALA A 7 -3.81 -3.19 -2.39
C ALA A 7 -5.12 -3.82 -2.83
N ASP A 8 -6.15 -2.99 -2.97
CA ASP A 8 -7.40 -3.38 -3.63
C ASP A 8 -7.20 -3.51 -5.14
N GLU A 9 -8.20 -4.05 -5.84
CA GLU A 9 -8.09 -4.31 -7.27
C GLU A 9 -7.85 -3.05 -8.09
N VAL A 10 -8.50 -1.95 -7.74
CA VAL A 10 -8.37 -0.70 -8.50
C VAL A 10 -6.96 -0.13 -8.38
N THR A 11 -6.47 -0.05 -7.15
CA THR A 11 -5.12 0.44 -6.90
C THR A 11 -4.07 -0.47 -7.52
N ALA A 12 -4.29 -1.80 -7.41
CA ALA A 12 -3.36 -2.79 -7.93
C ALA A 12 -3.18 -2.71 -9.44
N LEU A 13 -4.23 -2.32 -10.17
CA LEU A 13 -4.18 -2.27 -11.62
C LEU A 13 -3.06 -1.36 -12.12
N GLY A 14 -2.94 -0.18 -11.52
CA GLY A 14 -1.88 0.74 -11.89
C GLY A 14 -0.48 0.20 -11.57
N TRP A 15 -0.33 -0.45 -10.42
CA TRP A 15 0.97 -0.97 -10.01
C TRP A 15 1.42 -2.16 -10.86
N ARG A 16 0.46 -2.99 -11.33
CA ARG A 16 0.78 -4.09 -12.23
C ARG A 16 1.38 -3.59 -13.53
N LEU A 17 0.91 -2.45 -14.02
CA LEU A 17 1.40 -1.89 -15.28
C LEU A 17 2.88 -1.54 -15.24
N ILE A 18 3.42 -1.26 -14.08
CA ILE A 18 4.84 -0.95 -13.93
C ILE A 18 5.67 -2.14 -13.45
N GLY A 19 5.06 -3.33 -13.43
CA GLY A 19 5.80 -4.55 -13.13
C GLY A 19 5.87 -4.93 -11.66
N ALA A 20 5.08 -4.32 -10.79
CA ALA A 20 5.06 -4.68 -9.38
C ALA A 20 4.35 -6.03 -9.18
N ARG A 21 4.81 -6.78 -8.19
CA ARG A 21 4.08 -7.94 -7.71
C ARG A 21 2.94 -7.42 -6.84
N VAL A 22 1.72 -7.83 -7.13
CA VAL A 22 0.55 -7.34 -6.40
C VAL A 22 -0.11 -8.48 -5.64
N LEU A 23 -0.42 -8.24 -4.38
CA LEU A 23 -1.18 -9.15 -3.53
C LEU A 23 -2.51 -8.49 -3.19
N LEU A 24 -3.59 -9.22 -3.41
CA LEU A 24 -4.95 -8.75 -3.17
C LEU A 24 -5.53 -9.54 -1.99
N PRO A 25 -5.64 -8.93 -0.81
CA PRO A 25 -6.31 -9.59 0.30
C PRO A 25 -7.80 -9.76 -0.03
N GLY A 26 -8.19 -10.96 -0.29
CA GLY A 26 -9.57 -11.30 -0.57
C GLY A 26 -10.03 -12.39 0.37
N THR A 27 -9.91 -13.64 -0.06
CA THR A 27 -10.19 -14.78 0.79
C THR A 27 -9.08 -15.02 1.81
N ASP A 28 -7.85 -14.63 1.47
CA ASP A 28 -6.72 -14.74 2.37
C ASP A 28 -6.72 -13.57 3.36
N SER A 29 -6.15 -13.80 4.54
CA SER A 29 -6.06 -12.73 5.51
C SER A 29 -5.03 -11.69 5.09
N VAL A 30 -5.23 -10.46 5.54
CA VAL A 30 -4.25 -9.39 5.33
C VAL A 30 -2.90 -9.78 5.91
N GLN A 31 -2.89 -10.48 7.05
CA GLN A 31 -1.64 -10.90 7.67
C GLN A 31 -0.86 -11.89 6.82
N GLU A 32 -1.55 -12.80 6.15
CA GLU A 32 -0.89 -13.73 5.25
C GLU A 32 -0.26 -12.99 4.07
N CYS A 33 -0.99 -12.05 3.49
CA CYS A 33 -0.45 -11.21 2.43
C CYS A 33 0.73 -10.38 2.92
N TRP A 34 0.63 -9.84 4.12
CA TRP A 34 1.69 -9.05 4.74
C TRP A 34 2.99 -9.85 4.89
N ARG A 35 2.88 -11.07 5.40
CA ARG A 35 4.04 -11.93 5.54
C ARG A 35 4.63 -12.31 4.18
N ALA A 36 3.76 -12.65 3.24
CA ALA A 36 4.20 -13.04 1.89
C ALA A 36 4.88 -11.86 1.17
N ALA A 37 4.35 -10.66 1.33
CA ALA A 37 4.90 -9.47 0.70
C ALA A 37 6.32 -9.18 1.18
N ARG A 38 6.56 -9.38 2.47
CA ARG A 38 7.86 -9.04 3.06
C ARG A 38 8.97 -10.03 2.69
N ARG A 39 8.59 -11.21 2.21
CA ARG A 39 9.58 -12.22 1.81
C ARG A 39 10.13 -11.89 0.42
N GLY A 40 11.41 -11.64 0.35
CA GLY A 40 12.10 -11.42 -0.92
C GLY A 40 11.86 -10.07 -1.57
N ALA A 41 11.09 -9.19 -0.95
CA ALA A 41 10.87 -7.85 -1.50
C ALA A 41 11.94 -6.88 -1.03
N ASP A 42 12.27 -5.92 -1.87
CA ASP A 42 13.11 -4.79 -1.49
C ASP A 42 12.27 -3.64 -1.00
N LEU A 43 11.09 -3.48 -1.57
CA LEU A 43 10.14 -2.44 -1.22
C LEU A 43 8.74 -3.03 -1.15
N VAL A 44 8.03 -2.77 -0.08
CA VAL A 44 6.64 -3.16 0.10
C VAL A 44 5.79 -1.90 0.24
N MET A 45 4.77 -1.79 -0.58
CA MET A 45 3.76 -0.74 -0.44
C MET A 45 2.46 -1.38 0.00
N ILE A 46 1.80 -0.79 0.99
CA ILE A 46 0.52 -1.27 1.49
C ILE A 46 -0.44 -0.10 1.59
N THR A 47 -1.67 -0.30 1.10
CA THR A 47 -2.66 0.76 1.21
C THR A 47 -3.07 0.99 2.66
N ALA A 48 -3.51 2.20 2.96
CA ALA A 48 -3.90 2.58 4.32
C ALA A 48 -4.99 1.68 4.89
N GLN A 49 -5.92 1.26 4.05
CA GLN A 49 -7.00 0.36 4.47
C GLN A 49 -6.46 -0.95 5.01
N TYR A 50 -5.52 -1.57 4.31
CA TYR A 50 -4.96 -2.84 4.73
C TYR A 50 -3.89 -2.68 5.81
N ALA A 51 -3.19 -1.55 5.82
CA ALA A 51 -2.24 -1.26 6.89
C ALA A 51 -2.92 -1.19 8.25
N ALA A 52 -4.16 -0.70 8.28
CA ALA A 52 -4.94 -0.65 9.51
C ALA A 52 -5.28 -2.03 10.06
N ALA A 53 -5.23 -3.07 9.23
CA ALA A 53 -5.49 -4.44 9.65
C ALA A 53 -4.23 -5.18 10.10
N VAL A 54 -3.05 -4.58 9.92
CA VAL A 54 -1.79 -5.15 10.44
C VAL A 54 -1.67 -4.76 11.91
N PRO A 55 -1.24 -5.66 12.80
CA PRO A 55 -1.04 -5.29 14.20
C PRO A 55 -0.13 -4.07 14.31
N PRO A 56 -0.52 -3.04 15.08
CA PRO A 56 0.23 -1.78 15.14
C PRO A 56 1.71 -1.94 15.49
N ALA A 57 2.03 -2.86 16.37
CA ALA A 57 3.43 -3.09 16.74
C ALA A 57 4.24 -3.64 15.57
N ASP A 58 3.64 -4.55 14.79
CA ASP A 58 4.30 -5.15 13.63
C ASP A 58 4.52 -4.10 12.54
N LEU A 59 3.51 -3.28 12.30
CA LEU A 59 3.63 -2.21 11.30
C LEU A 59 4.69 -1.20 11.71
N ALA A 60 4.67 -0.77 12.97
CA ALA A 60 5.66 0.18 13.46
C ALA A 60 7.09 -0.36 13.32
N ALA A 61 7.30 -1.61 13.68
CA ALA A 61 8.61 -2.23 13.54
C ALA A 61 9.04 -2.31 12.07
N ALA A 62 8.11 -2.64 11.18
CA ALA A 62 8.40 -2.75 9.76
C ALA A 62 8.74 -1.38 9.14
N LEU A 63 8.05 -0.32 9.56
CA LEU A 63 8.32 1.02 9.06
C LEU A 63 9.71 1.54 9.46
N LEU A 64 10.27 1.01 10.55
CA LEU A 64 11.61 1.36 11.00
C LEU A 64 12.68 0.45 10.39
N ALA A 65 12.31 -0.69 9.85
CA ALA A 65 13.26 -1.62 9.27
C ALA A 65 13.79 -1.10 7.94
N GLU A 66 15.04 -1.36 7.67
CA GLU A 66 15.66 -0.94 6.42
C GLU A 66 15.36 -1.90 5.27
N LYS A 67 15.06 -3.16 5.58
CA LYS A 67 14.82 -4.16 4.55
C LYS A 67 13.78 -5.17 5.02
N PRO A 68 12.67 -5.34 4.26
CA PRO A 68 12.29 -4.49 3.14
C PRO A 68 11.86 -3.11 3.59
N LEU A 69 12.05 -2.13 2.75
CA LEU A 69 11.49 -0.80 3.01
C LEU A 69 9.98 -0.87 2.87
N VAL A 70 9.24 -0.32 3.81
CA VAL A 70 7.78 -0.37 3.82
C VAL A 70 7.20 1.04 3.75
N LEU A 71 6.26 1.25 2.85
CA LEU A 71 5.55 2.52 2.69
C LEU A 71 4.05 2.28 2.73
N VAL A 72 3.34 3.13 3.46
CA VAL A 72 1.88 3.13 3.46
C VAL A 72 1.40 4.12 2.42
N ILE A 73 0.56 3.68 1.50
CA ILE A 73 0.06 4.51 0.41
C ILE A 73 -1.45 4.68 0.50
N ALA A 74 -1.97 5.69 -0.18
CA ALA A 74 -3.40 5.96 -0.19
C ALA A 74 -4.15 4.93 -1.04
N ASP A 75 -5.40 4.68 -0.69
CA ASP A 75 -6.30 3.86 -1.47
C ASP A 75 -6.88 4.67 -2.62
N LEU A 76 -6.73 4.16 -3.85
CA LEU A 76 -7.36 4.80 -4.99
C LEU A 76 -8.83 4.46 -5.09
N ASP A 77 -9.21 3.27 -4.62
CA ASP A 77 -10.61 2.90 -4.47
C ASP A 77 -11.11 3.47 -3.16
N SER A 78 -11.18 4.75 -3.09
CA SER A 78 -11.26 5.37 -1.80
C SER A 78 -12.64 5.34 -1.20
N ARG A 79 -12.65 4.96 0.01
CA ARG A 79 -13.75 5.19 0.91
C ARG A 79 -13.63 6.53 1.60
N LEU A 80 -12.63 7.30 1.24
CA LEU A 80 -12.47 8.66 1.71
C LEU A 80 -13.42 9.55 0.94
N GLU A 81 -13.81 10.64 1.55
CA GLU A 81 -14.71 11.58 0.89
C GLU A 81 -13.98 12.20 -0.30
N PRO A 82 -14.64 12.22 -1.48
CA PRO A 82 -14.02 12.72 -2.69
C PRO A 82 -13.33 14.09 -2.56
N PRO A 83 -13.91 15.08 -1.85
CA PRO A 83 -13.26 16.37 -1.71
C PRO A 83 -11.90 16.32 -1.04
N GLU A 84 -11.74 15.46 -0.05
CA GLU A 84 -10.47 15.34 0.66
C GLU A 84 -9.40 14.71 -0.22
N ILE A 85 -9.77 13.71 -0.98
CA ILE A 85 -8.85 13.04 -1.87
C ILE A 85 -8.42 13.98 -2.98
N GLU A 86 -9.35 14.66 -3.59
CA GLU A 86 -9.05 15.59 -4.65
C GLU A 86 -8.09 16.67 -4.17
N HIS A 87 -8.31 17.17 -2.97
CA HIS A 87 -7.44 18.18 -2.38
C HIS A 87 -6.03 17.64 -2.15
N ASP A 88 -5.93 16.44 -1.58
CA ASP A 88 -4.65 15.83 -1.28
C ASP A 88 -3.87 15.48 -2.55
N VAL A 89 -4.56 14.97 -3.56
CA VAL A 89 -3.93 14.64 -4.85
C VAL A 89 -3.42 15.89 -5.53
N ARG A 90 -4.21 16.95 -5.54
CA ARG A 90 -3.78 18.22 -6.14
C ARG A 90 -2.55 18.77 -5.44
N ARG A 91 -2.53 18.70 -4.12
CA ARG A 91 -1.40 19.18 -3.35
C ARG A 91 -0.15 18.35 -3.65
N ALA A 92 -0.28 17.04 -3.70
CA ALA A 92 0.83 16.13 -3.99
C ALA A 92 1.42 16.36 -5.37
N LEU A 93 0.57 16.71 -6.34
CA LEU A 93 0.99 16.97 -7.71
C LEU A 93 1.48 18.40 -7.92
N GLY A 94 1.47 19.23 -6.88
CA GLY A 94 1.86 20.64 -7.02
C GLY A 94 0.83 21.51 -7.70
N LEU A 95 -0.39 21.02 -7.87
CA LEU A 95 -1.47 21.80 -8.43
C LEU A 95 -2.07 22.65 -7.32
N SER A 96 -1.87 23.94 -7.41
CA SER A 96 -2.41 24.82 -6.40
C SER A 96 -3.91 24.83 -6.42
N ALA A 97 -4.47 24.87 -5.27
CA ALA A 97 -5.90 25.04 -5.13
C ALA A 97 -6.31 26.46 -5.55
#